data_b41a34d67897461451470b300ce9b9dc
#
_entry.id   b41a34d67897461451470b300ce9b9dc
#
_cell.length_a   1.000
_cell.length_b   1.000
_cell.length_c   1.000
_cell.angle_alpha   90.00
_cell.angle_beta   90.00
_cell.angle_gamma   90.00
#
_symmetry.space_group_name_H-M   'P 1'
#
loop_
_entity.id
_entity.type
_entity.pdbx_description
1 polymer ?
#
loop_
_entity_poly.entity_id
_entity_poly.type
_entity_poly.pdbx_seq_one_letter_code
_entity_poly.pdbx_strand_id
1 'polypeptide(L)'
;MSLGRSSMVISLPKNWLKLNELNKGDVVSYALQRDRSLVIYPTASKQTVNKEITHRIAQNEDSDLIMHKIIGSFLAGYSGIMLISEKIFSIIQMKAIRKIAMTLYMRIMESNPQGVYLQTIADESKASLDQAIQRMYMISRSMCEDAFTSLKNNDLELAKAVFSLDEDVDQFSFLILRLLRNAAQNPVLANEFNIDPLDCMDHQTLIYRMEHAADYSADIARHLVMLAGTKEKIPDDVLLLLVNSGTEASELYFEAVNAFFSKDVSFSVEIMKRHLKIEKRDADIASKTHMGEQKKAELVCSICSIRDSIKRIADTAANIAEIA
;
A
#
# COMPACT_ATOMS: atom_id res chain seq x y z
N MET A 1 -32.79 -13.23 -31.80
CA MET A 1 -33.27 -14.56 -32.19
C MET A 1 -33.33 -15.42 -30.95
N SER A 2 -34.41 -16.16 -30.73
CA SER A 2 -34.55 -17.09 -29.60
C SER A 2 -34.10 -18.49 -30.06
N LEU A 3 -33.22 -19.11 -29.31
CA LEU A 3 -32.81 -20.51 -29.49
C LEU A 3 -33.39 -21.32 -28.30
N GLY A 4 -34.59 -21.91 -28.47
CA GLY A 4 -35.29 -22.60 -27.40
C GLY A 4 -36.09 -21.67 -26.48
N ARG A 5 -36.64 -22.22 -25.37
CA ARG A 5 -37.56 -21.50 -24.49
C ARG A 5 -36.89 -20.50 -23.52
N SER A 6 -35.59 -20.59 -23.34
CA SER A 6 -34.84 -19.81 -22.31
C SER A 6 -33.55 -19.15 -22.78
N SER A 7 -33.15 -19.29 -24.07
CA SER A 7 -31.89 -18.76 -24.60
C SER A 7 -32.13 -17.71 -25.67
N MET A 8 -31.38 -16.64 -25.61
CA MET A 8 -31.34 -15.58 -26.60
C MET A 8 -29.98 -15.55 -27.29
N VAL A 9 -29.94 -15.15 -28.56
CA VAL A 9 -28.68 -14.99 -29.30
C VAL A 9 -28.41 -13.53 -29.57
N ILE A 10 -27.13 -13.17 -29.51
CA ILE A 10 -26.64 -11.89 -29.92
C ILE A 10 -25.68 -12.07 -31.11
N SER A 11 -25.59 -11.09 -31.98
CA SER A 11 -24.60 -11.08 -33.07
C SER A 11 -23.36 -10.29 -32.65
N LEU A 12 -22.21 -10.88 -32.88
CA LEU A 12 -20.93 -10.21 -32.61
C LEU A 12 -20.41 -9.50 -33.86
N PRO A 13 -19.79 -8.31 -33.74
CA PRO A 13 -19.23 -7.59 -34.89
C PRO A 13 -18.12 -8.40 -35.58
N LYS A 14 -18.17 -8.48 -36.91
CA LYS A 14 -17.15 -9.22 -37.68
C LYS A 14 -15.72 -8.73 -37.45
N ASN A 15 -15.53 -7.44 -37.25
CA ASN A 15 -14.22 -6.87 -36.98
C ASN A 15 -13.68 -7.31 -35.61
N TRP A 16 -14.55 -7.43 -34.61
CA TRP A 16 -14.16 -7.94 -33.31
C TRP A 16 -13.76 -9.42 -33.36
N LEU A 17 -14.48 -10.24 -34.11
CA LEU A 17 -14.14 -11.65 -34.33
C LEU A 17 -12.77 -11.81 -35.04
N LYS A 18 -12.50 -10.98 -36.04
CA LYS A 18 -11.21 -10.99 -36.74
C LYS A 18 -10.04 -10.54 -35.84
N LEU A 19 -10.24 -9.49 -35.05
CA LEU A 19 -9.22 -8.99 -34.14
C LEU A 19 -8.82 -10.01 -33.06
N ASN A 20 -9.76 -10.89 -32.69
CA ASN A 20 -9.54 -11.90 -31.67
C ASN A 20 -9.37 -13.32 -32.27
N GLU A 21 -9.17 -13.43 -33.58
CA GLU A 21 -8.94 -14.68 -34.31
C GLU A 21 -9.98 -15.77 -34.06
N LEU A 22 -11.23 -15.35 -33.72
CA LEU A 22 -12.32 -16.25 -33.39
C LEU A 22 -12.98 -16.85 -34.65
N ASN A 23 -13.17 -18.16 -34.62
CA ASN A 23 -13.79 -18.96 -35.66
C ASN A 23 -15.12 -19.54 -35.19
N LYS A 24 -15.87 -20.08 -36.16
CA LYS A 24 -17.13 -20.77 -35.85
C LYS A 24 -16.86 -22.02 -35.00
N GLY A 25 -17.48 -22.06 -33.84
CA GLY A 25 -17.35 -23.15 -32.86
C GLY A 25 -16.48 -22.80 -31.66
N ASP A 26 -15.78 -21.66 -31.69
CA ASP A 26 -15.00 -21.21 -30.57
C ASP A 26 -15.92 -20.77 -29.42
N VAL A 27 -15.45 -20.99 -28.19
CA VAL A 27 -16.18 -20.64 -26.98
C VAL A 27 -15.75 -19.23 -26.57
N VAL A 28 -16.72 -18.39 -26.22
CA VAL A 28 -16.52 -17.09 -25.63
C VAL A 28 -16.99 -17.09 -24.18
N SER A 29 -16.31 -16.36 -23.33
CA SER A 29 -16.76 -16.10 -21.97
C SER A 29 -17.51 -14.78 -21.91
N TYR A 30 -18.40 -14.64 -20.94
CA TYR A 30 -19.07 -13.38 -20.69
C TYR A 30 -19.11 -13.08 -19.20
N ALA A 31 -19.13 -11.80 -18.86
CA ALA A 31 -19.36 -11.31 -17.51
C ALA A 31 -20.47 -10.27 -17.50
N LEU A 32 -21.36 -10.39 -16.52
CA LEU A 32 -22.38 -9.39 -16.24
C LEU A 32 -21.81 -8.38 -15.25
N GLN A 33 -21.75 -7.12 -15.67
CA GLN A 33 -21.23 -6.03 -14.84
C GLN A 33 -22.28 -5.54 -13.83
N ARG A 34 -21.87 -4.79 -12.81
CA ARG A 34 -22.76 -4.17 -11.82
C ARG A 34 -23.76 -3.18 -12.45
N ASP A 35 -23.36 -2.49 -13.51
CA ASP A 35 -24.22 -1.60 -14.31
C ASP A 35 -25.21 -2.35 -15.21
N ARG A 36 -25.25 -3.70 -15.10
CA ARG A 36 -26.05 -4.62 -15.93
C ARG A 36 -25.60 -4.72 -17.38
N SER A 37 -24.47 -4.16 -17.76
CA SER A 37 -23.85 -4.39 -19.06
C SER A 37 -23.31 -5.83 -19.17
N LEU A 38 -23.26 -6.35 -20.40
CA LEU A 38 -22.71 -7.65 -20.72
C LEU A 38 -21.39 -7.47 -21.47
N VAL A 39 -20.28 -7.90 -20.90
CA VAL A 39 -18.97 -7.87 -21.56
C VAL A 39 -18.64 -9.28 -22.03
N ILE A 40 -18.20 -9.39 -23.30
CA ILE A 40 -17.86 -10.66 -23.93
C ILE A 40 -16.35 -10.72 -24.15
N TYR A 41 -15.74 -11.83 -23.75
CA TYR A 41 -14.30 -12.10 -23.89
C TYR A 41 -14.06 -13.17 -24.95
N PRO A 42 -13.03 -13.02 -25.81
CA PRO A 42 -12.76 -13.90 -26.95
C PRO A 42 -12.43 -15.34 -26.56
N THR A 43 -11.92 -15.53 -25.37
CA THR A 43 -11.61 -16.87 -24.84
C THR A 43 -11.75 -16.84 -23.33
N ALA A 44 -12.10 -17.98 -22.73
CA ALA A 44 -11.85 -18.18 -21.30
C ALA A 44 -10.33 -18.27 -21.10
N SER A 45 -9.62 -17.18 -21.30
CA SER A 45 -8.18 -17.16 -21.09
C SER A 45 -7.92 -17.19 -19.59
N LYS A 46 -7.84 -18.41 -19.04
CA LYS A 46 -7.06 -18.70 -17.85
C LYS A 46 -5.56 -18.47 -18.07
N GLN A 47 -5.18 -17.94 -19.23
CA GLN A 47 -3.81 -17.53 -19.47
C GLN A 47 -3.64 -16.15 -18.86
N THR A 48 -3.19 -16.12 -17.59
CA THR A 48 -2.26 -15.11 -17.17
C THR A 48 -1.15 -15.12 -18.23
N VAL A 49 -1.23 -14.20 -19.20
CA VAL A 49 -0.13 -14.00 -20.15
C VAL A 49 1.05 -13.65 -19.26
N ASN A 50 2.01 -14.57 -19.13
CA ASN A 50 3.24 -14.30 -18.42
C ASN A 50 3.94 -13.15 -19.14
N LYS A 51 3.66 -11.92 -18.70
CA LYS A 51 4.30 -10.73 -19.25
C LYS A 51 5.71 -10.69 -18.69
N GLU A 52 6.68 -10.64 -19.57
CA GLU A 52 8.09 -10.53 -19.19
C GLU A 52 8.67 -9.20 -19.67
N ILE A 53 9.61 -8.67 -18.90
CA ILE A 53 10.34 -7.45 -19.25
C ILE A 53 11.81 -7.62 -18.96
N THR A 54 12.65 -6.98 -19.79
CA THR A 54 14.10 -6.96 -19.60
C THR A 54 14.56 -5.54 -19.34
N HIS A 55 15.28 -5.33 -18.24
CA HIS A 55 15.96 -4.08 -17.92
C HIS A 55 17.46 -4.20 -18.07
N ARG A 56 18.06 -3.26 -18.76
CA ARG A 56 19.52 -3.08 -18.77
C ARG A 56 19.92 -2.21 -17.59
N ILE A 57 20.89 -2.71 -16.83
CA ILE A 57 21.41 -2.08 -15.63
C ILE A 57 22.84 -1.62 -15.89
N ALA A 58 23.09 -0.34 -15.68
CA ALA A 58 24.44 0.20 -15.80
C ALA A 58 25.31 -0.21 -14.61
N GLN A 59 26.64 -0.29 -14.81
CA GLN A 59 27.59 -0.68 -13.77
C GLN A 59 27.49 0.17 -12.50
N ASN A 60 27.29 1.48 -12.67
CA ASN A 60 27.23 2.45 -11.57
C ASN A 60 25.78 2.91 -11.30
N GLU A 61 24.79 2.14 -11.74
CA GLU A 61 23.39 2.47 -11.49
C GLU A 61 23.10 2.33 -9.99
N ASP A 62 22.44 3.35 -9.45
CA ASP A 62 22.04 3.39 -8.06
C ASP A 62 21.10 2.20 -7.73
N SER A 63 21.32 1.60 -6.57
CA SER A 63 20.49 0.49 -6.08
C SER A 63 19.02 0.85 -5.97
N ASP A 64 18.69 2.09 -5.59
CA ASP A 64 17.32 2.57 -5.45
C ASP A 64 16.63 2.68 -6.82
N LEU A 65 17.35 3.12 -7.86
CA LEU A 65 16.82 3.12 -9.23
C LEU A 65 16.54 1.71 -9.74
N ILE A 66 17.38 0.74 -9.39
CA ILE A 66 17.14 -0.68 -9.74
C ILE A 66 15.88 -1.18 -9.03
N MET A 67 15.73 -0.89 -7.74
CA MET A 67 14.52 -1.25 -6.99
C MET A 67 13.27 -0.63 -7.62
N HIS A 68 13.30 0.66 -7.98
CA HIS A 68 12.17 1.33 -8.63
C HIS A 68 11.80 0.72 -10.00
N LYS A 69 12.79 0.29 -10.81
CA LYS A 69 12.53 -0.43 -12.06
C LYS A 69 11.79 -1.75 -11.80
N ILE A 70 12.19 -2.49 -10.77
CA ILE A 70 11.55 -3.76 -10.40
C ILE A 70 10.13 -3.50 -9.87
N ILE A 71 9.94 -2.54 -8.95
CA ILE A 71 8.63 -2.15 -8.41
C ILE A 71 7.69 -1.73 -9.54
N GLY A 72 8.12 -0.82 -10.41
CA GLY A 72 7.31 -0.34 -11.53
C GLY A 72 6.89 -1.47 -12.46
N SER A 73 7.78 -2.41 -12.75
CA SER A 73 7.48 -3.59 -13.57
C SER A 73 6.49 -4.53 -12.88
N PHE A 74 6.69 -4.78 -11.58
CA PHE A 74 5.78 -5.58 -10.77
C PHE A 74 4.36 -4.98 -10.76
N LEU A 75 4.23 -3.68 -10.48
CA LEU A 75 2.95 -2.97 -10.46
C LEU A 75 2.32 -2.85 -11.87
N ALA A 76 3.11 -2.89 -12.94
CA ALA A 76 2.61 -2.93 -14.32
C ALA A 76 2.11 -4.33 -14.74
N GLY A 77 2.15 -5.32 -13.85
CA GLY A 77 1.62 -6.67 -14.07
C GLY A 77 2.62 -7.63 -14.72
N TYR A 78 3.90 -7.28 -14.82
CA TYR A 78 4.91 -8.23 -15.29
C TYR A 78 5.11 -9.33 -14.24
N SER A 79 5.09 -10.59 -14.69
CA SER A 79 5.33 -11.77 -13.87
C SER A 79 6.79 -12.21 -13.89
N GLY A 80 7.51 -11.90 -14.98
CA GLY A 80 8.93 -12.15 -15.16
C GLY A 80 9.71 -10.86 -15.38
N ILE A 81 10.82 -10.65 -14.67
CA ILE A 81 11.70 -9.48 -14.81
C ILE A 81 13.12 -9.98 -14.98
N MET A 82 13.70 -9.76 -16.15
CA MET A 82 15.10 -10.02 -16.43
C MET A 82 15.91 -8.74 -16.24
N LEU A 83 16.91 -8.80 -15.40
CA LEU A 83 17.91 -7.74 -15.23
C LEU A 83 19.21 -8.20 -15.90
N ILE A 84 19.73 -7.41 -16.83
CA ILE A 84 20.99 -7.70 -17.52
C ILE A 84 21.96 -6.53 -17.37
N SER A 85 23.23 -6.84 -17.18
CA SER A 85 24.29 -5.84 -17.08
C SER A 85 25.48 -6.26 -17.97
N GLU A 86 26.16 -5.29 -18.55
CA GLU A 86 27.40 -5.54 -19.32
C GLU A 86 28.57 -5.97 -18.41
N LYS A 87 28.49 -5.60 -17.13
CA LYS A 87 29.48 -5.95 -16.11
C LYS A 87 28.83 -6.70 -14.95
N ILE A 88 29.66 -7.24 -14.08
CA ILE A 88 29.24 -7.95 -12.87
C ILE A 88 28.46 -7.00 -11.95
N PHE A 89 27.30 -7.43 -11.47
CA PHE A 89 26.55 -6.71 -10.45
C PHE A 89 27.37 -6.53 -9.18
N SER A 90 27.38 -5.32 -8.63
CA SER A 90 28.01 -5.05 -7.35
C SER A 90 27.28 -5.77 -6.20
N ILE A 91 27.97 -5.95 -5.08
CA ILE A 91 27.36 -6.54 -3.86
C ILE A 91 26.16 -5.70 -3.39
N ILE A 92 26.25 -4.37 -3.50
CA ILE A 92 25.17 -3.44 -3.10
C ILE A 92 23.95 -3.64 -4.00
N GLN A 93 24.15 -3.65 -5.32
CA GLN A 93 23.07 -3.91 -6.29
C GLN A 93 22.41 -5.27 -6.05
N MET A 94 23.19 -6.34 -5.83
CA MET A 94 22.66 -7.67 -5.55
C MET A 94 21.87 -7.74 -4.23
N LYS A 95 22.30 -7.02 -3.19
CA LYS A 95 21.54 -6.92 -1.93
C LYS A 95 20.20 -6.22 -2.15
N ALA A 96 20.19 -5.12 -2.89
CA ALA A 96 18.97 -4.37 -3.21
C ALA A 96 17.99 -5.22 -4.03
N ILE A 97 18.48 -5.91 -5.08
CA ILE A 97 17.67 -6.83 -5.90
C ILE A 97 17.05 -7.93 -5.04
N ARG A 98 17.82 -8.54 -4.14
CA ARG A 98 17.30 -9.58 -3.23
C ARG A 98 16.26 -9.03 -2.27
N LYS A 99 16.53 -7.87 -1.66
CA LYS A 99 15.61 -7.22 -0.74
C LYS A 99 14.26 -6.96 -1.44
N ILE A 100 14.28 -6.25 -2.56
CA ILE A 100 13.03 -5.89 -3.25
C ILE A 100 12.29 -7.11 -3.82
N ALA A 101 13.01 -8.15 -4.26
CA ALA A 101 12.38 -9.40 -4.70
C ALA A 101 11.57 -10.05 -3.56
N MET A 102 12.10 -10.05 -2.33
CA MET A 102 11.37 -10.56 -1.16
C MET A 102 10.14 -9.70 -0.86
N THR A 103 10.29 -8.38 -0.82
CA THR A 103 9.18 -7.44 -0.60
C THR A 103 8.04 -7.60 -1.62
N LEU A 104 8.36 -7.91 -2.88
CA LEU A 104 7.38 -8.07 -3.96
C LEU A 104 6.88 -9.51 -4.17
N TYR A 105 7.12 -10.43 -3.24
CA TYR A 105 6.79 -11.86 -3.40
C TYR A 105 7.33 -12.45 -4.72
N MET A 106 8.52 -12.01 -5.13
CA MET A 106 9.23 -12.54 -6.28
C MET A 106 10.36 -13.47 -5.84
N ARG A 107 10.66 -14.47 -6.67
CA ARG A 107 11.79 -15.37 -6.49
C ARG A 107 12.84 -15.12 -7.56
N ILE A 108 14.10 -15.17 -7.17
CA ILE A 108 15.21 -15.26 -8.11
C ILE A 108 15.26 -16.70 -8.65
N MET A 109 14.91 -16.84 -9.91
CA MET A 109 14.91 -18.16 -10.59
C MET A 109 16.27 -18.46 -11.18
N GLU A 110 16.94 -17.45 -11.73
CA GLU A 110 18.27 -17.54 -12.28
C GLU A 110 19.13 -16.37 -11.84
N SER A 111 20.38 -16.63 -11.53
CA SER A 111 21.34 -15.59 -11.16
C SER A 111 22.74 -16.00 -11.65
N ASN A 112 23.30 -15.13 -12.47
CA ASN A 112 24.69 -15.19 -12.89
C ASN A 112 25.34 -13.81 -12.69
N PRO A 113 26.66 -13.65 -12.87
CA PRO A 113 27.33 -12.38 -12.59
C PRO A 113 26.78 -11.15 -13.34
N GLN A 114 26.15 -11.36 -14.52
CA GLN A 114 25.67 -10.30 -15.42
C GLN A 114 24.16 -10.36 -15.66
N GLY A 115 23.44 -11.31 -15.06
CA GLY A 115 22.01 -11.49 -15.26
C GLY A 115 21.29 -12.02 -14.03
N VAL A 116 20.11 -11.49 -13.76
CA VAL A 116 19.21 -11.96 -12.70
C VAL A 116 17.79 -12.03 -13.25
N TYR A 117 17.17 -13.21 -13.17
CA TYR A 117 15.77 -13.39 -13.53
C TYR A 117 14.90 -13.54 -12.29
N LEU A 118 13.93 -12.63 -12.16
CA LEU A 118 12.95 -12.58 -11.10
C LEU A 118 11.61 -13.06 -11.63
N GLN A 119 10.92 -13.91 -10.87
CA GLN A 119 9.57 -14.37 -11.20
C GLN A 119 8.66 -14.21 -9.99
N THR A 120 7.45 -13.69 -10.21
CA THR A 120 6.42 -13.62 -9.17
C THR A 120 5.93 -15.02 -8.80
N ILE A 121 5.80 -15.29 -7.50
CA ILE A 121 5.27 -16.56 -6.97
C ILE A 121 3.82 -16.43 -6.54
N ALA A 122 3.32 -15.22 -6.40
CA ALA A 122 1.93 -14.98 -6.02
C ALA A 122 0.99 -15.43 -7.16
N ASP A 123 0.14 -16.40 -6.87
CA ASP A 123 -0.98 -16.77 -7.74
C ASP A 123 -2.14 -15.80 -7.47
N GLU A 124 -2.24 -14.78 -8.32
CA GLU A 124 -3.23 -13.71 -8.19
C GLU A 124 -4.68 -14.23 -8.23
N SER A 125 -4.92 -15.35 -8.91
CA SER A 125 -6.24 -15.99 -8.99
C SER A 125 -6.69 -16.65 -7.68
N LYS A 126 -5.76 -16.86 -6.74
CA LYS A 126 -6.04 -17.45 -5.41
C LYS A 126 -5.92 -16.43 -4.29
N ALA A 127 -5.46 -15.22 -4.59
CA ALA A 127 -5.31 -14.16 -3.60
C ALA A 127 -6.70 -13.60 -3.24
N SER A 128 -7.01 -13.54 -1.95
CA SER A 128 -8.18 -12.81 -1.47
C SER A 128 -7.79 -11.36 -1.23
N LEU A 129 -8.34 -10.45 -2.05
CA LEU A 129 -8.11 -9.01 -1.91
C LEU A 129 -8.52 -8.52 -0.52
N ASP A 130 -9.72 -8.91 -0.07
CA ASP A 130 -10.25 -8.50 1.24
C ASP A 130 -9.36 -8.96 2.40
N GLN A 131 -8.85 -10.20 2.34
CA GLN A 131 -7.96 -10.71 3.39
C GLN A 131 -6.63 -9.96 3.41
N ALA A 132 -6.08 -9.61 2.25
CA ALA A 132 -4.84 -8.85 2.16
C ALA A 132 -5.02 -7.44 2.75
N ILE A 133 -6.11 -6.75 2.39
CA ILE A 133 -6.46 -5.42 2.92
C ILE A 133 -6.66 -5.51 4.45
N GLN A 134 -7.41 -6.51 4.92
CA GLN A 134 -7.67 -6.70 6.34
C GLN A 134 -6.38 -6.95 7.15
N ARG A 135 -5.43 -7.74 6.61
CA ARG A 135 -4.13 -7.96 7.25
C ARG A 135 -3.30 -6.69 7.30
N MET A 136 -3.22 -5.95 6.19
CA MET A 136 -2.52 -4.66 6.17
C MET A 136 -3.11 -3.68 7.19
N TYR A 137 -4.44 -3.60 7.30
CA TYR A 137 -5.12 -2.79 8.31
C TYR A 137 -4.76 -3.21 9.74
N MET A 138 -4.79 -4.51 10.03
CA MET A 138 -4.43 -5.00 11.37
C MET A 138 -3.00 -4.63 11.77
N ILE A 139 -2.05 -4.74 10.83
CA ILE A 139 -0.65 -4.39 11.09
C ILE A 139 -0.51 -2.88 11.29
N SER A 140 -1.03 -2.05 10.37
CA SER A 140 -0.94 -0.58 10.49
C SER A 140 -1.62 -0.05 11.75
N ARG A 141 -2.74 -0.66 12.15
CA ARG A 141 -3.43 -0.37 13.40
C ARG A 141 -2.55 -0.67 14.61
N SER A 142 -1.96 -1.88 14.67
CA SER A 142 -1.04 -2.28 15.75
C SER A 142 0.14 -1.32 15.83
N MET A 143 0.73 -0.96 14.67
CA MET A 143 1.83 0.00 14.62
C MET A 143 1.46 1.36 15.22
N CYS A 144 0.26 1.89 14.93
CA CYS A 144 -0.22 3.13 15.54
C CYS A 144 -0.37 3.00 17.06
N GLU A 145 -1.04 1.95 17.55
CA GLU A 145 -1.26 1.72 18.97
C GLU A 145 0.08 1.54 19.72
N ASP A 146 0.99 0.76 19.16
CA ASP A 146 2.27 0.42 19.78
C ASP A 146 3.27 1.59 19.75
N ALA A 147 3.23 2.44 18.71
CA ALA A 147 4.07 3.64 18.64
C ALA A 147 3.77 4.60 19.80
N PHE A 148 2.50 4.87 20.11
CA PHE A 148 2.14 5.74 21.23
C PHE A 148 2.28 5.06 22.58
N THR A 149 2.10 3.75 22.66
CA THR A 149 2.39 2.96 23.86
C THR A 149 3.87 2.99 24.19
N SER A 150 4.72 2.80 23.19
CA SER A 150 6.18 2.88 23.35
C SER A 150 6.64 4.28 23.75
N LEU A 151 6.07 5.32 23.15
CA LEU A 151 6.38 6.71 23.49
C LEU A 151 5.98 7.04 24.94
N LYS A 152 4.77 6.63 25.37
CA LYS A 152 4.26 6.83 26.72
C LYS A 152 5.11 6.16 27.79
N ASN A 153 5.53 4.92 27.53
CA ASN A 153 6.24 4.09 28.51
C ASN A 153 7.78 4.17 28.35
N ASN A 154 8.26 4.91 27.36
CA ASN A 154 9.68 4.94 26.95
C ASN A 154 10.21 3.50 26.68
N ASP A 155 9.39 2.68 26.00
CA ASP A 155 9.69 1.28 25.68
C ASP A 155 10.39 1.18 24.32
N LEU A 156 11.72 1.07 24.38
CA LEU A 156 12.57 1.02 23.17
C LEU A 156 12.46 -0.30 22.40
N GLU A 157 12.16 -1.40 23.08
CA GLU A 157 12.01 -2.69 22.39
C GLU A 157 10.70 -2.72 21.62
N LEU A 158 9.62 -2.19 22.20
CA LEU A 158 8.37 -2.03 21.47
C LEU A 158 8.52 -1.05 20.28
N ALA A 159 9.25 0.06 20.46
CA ALA A 159 9.54 1.00 19.37
C ALA A 159 10.29 0.33 18.21
N LYS A 160 11.30 -0.49 18.50
CA LYS A 160 12.02 -1.26 17.48
C LYS A 160 11.10 -2.28 16.76
N ALA A 161 10.18 -2.91 17.51
CA ALA A 161 9.21 -3.82 16.94
C ALA A 161 8.29 -3.10 15.95
N VAL A 162 7.75 -1.92 16.29
CA VAL A 162 6.95 -1.07 15.39
C VAL A 162 7.72 -0.79 14.09
N PHE A 163 8.97 -0.36 14.22
CA PHE A 163 9.81 -0.08 13.05
C PHE A 163 10.02 -1.30 12.14
N SER A 164 10.08 -2.51 12.71
CA SER A 164 10.27 -3.74 11.93
C SER A 164 9.02 -4.17 11.15
N LEU A 165 7.82 -3.75 11.57
CA LEU A 165 6.57 -4.06 10.88
C LEU A 165 6.32 -3.25 9.61
N ASP A 166 7.07 -2.18 9.41
CA ASP A 166 7.00 -1.30 8.23
C ASP A 166 7.20 -2.09 6.92
N GLU A 167 8.21 -2.98 6.90
CA GLU A 167 8.46 -3.85 5.74
C GLU A 167 7.28 -4.80 5.43
N ASP A 168 6.52 -5.23 6.44
CA ASP A 168 5.34 -6.08 6.24
C ASP A 168 4.18 -5.30 5.62
N VAL A 169 3.98 -4.03 6.04
CA VAL A 169 2.98 -3.14 5.44
C VAL A 169 3.30 -2.86 3.98
N ASP A 170 4.56 -2.56 3.67
CA ASP A 170 5.05 -2.38 2.29
C ASP A 170 4.74 -3.60 1.41
N GLN A 171 5.01 -4.79 1.92
CA GLN A 171 4.74 -6.04 1.19
C GLN A 171 3.26 -6.19 0.82
N PHE A 172 2.36 -5.94 1.79
CA PHE A 172 0.92 -5.99 1.53
C PHE A 172 0.47 -4.87 0.60
N SER A 173 0.99 -3.66 0.77
CA SER A 173 0.70 -2.52 -0.10
C SER A 173 1.00 -2.84 -1.56
N PHE A 174 2.21 -3.29 -1.89
CA PHE A 174 2.58 -3.65 -3.26
C PHE A 174 1.74 -4.80 -3.82
N LEU A 175 1.45 -5.82 -3.02
CA LEU A 175 0.60 -6.93 -3.45
C LEU A 175 -0.81 -6.45 -3.80
N ILE A 176 -1.44 -5.70 -2.90
CA ILE A 176 -2.80 -5.20 -3.07
C ILE A 176 -2.88 -4.26 -4.27
N LEU A 177 -1.93 -3.32 -4.39
CA LEU A 177 -1.87 -2.39 -5.52
C LEU A 177 -1.73 -3.13 -6.86
N ARG A 178 -0.95 -4.21 -6.92
CA ARG A 178 -0.87 -5.05 -8.11
C ARG A 178 -2.19 -5.74 -8.42
N LEU A 179 -2.87 -6.32 -7.42
CA LEU A 179 -4.18 -6.96 -7.59
C LEU A 179 -5.23 -5.96 -8.10
N LEU A 180 -5.31 -4.78 -7.50
CA LEU A 180 -6.24 -3.71 -7.91
C LEU A 180 -5.98 -3.24 -9.35
N ARG A 181 -4.70 -3.03 -9.73
CA ARG A 181 -4.35 -2.62 -11.10
C ARG A 181 -4.67 -3.69 -12.13
N ASN A 182 -4.49 -4.96 -11.78
CA ASN A 182 -4.86 -6.07 -12.65
C ASN A 182 -6.37 -6.21 -12.76
N ALA A 183 -7.12 -6.07 -11.65
CA ALA A 183 -8.59 -6.07 -11.66
C ALA A 183 -9.15 -4.93 -12.51
N ALA A 184 -8.60 -3.72 -12.41
CA ALA A 184 -9.01 -2.57 -13.23
C ALA A 184 -8.85 -2.80 -14.75
N GLN A 185 -7.96 -3.72 -15.16
CA GLN A 185 -7.73 -4.07 -16.57
C GLN A 185 -8.37 -5.40 -16.99
N ASN A 186 -8.76 -6.22 -16.03
CA ASN A 186 -9.33 -7.55 -16.25
C ASN A 186 -10.69 -7.69 -15.55
N PRO A 187 -11.79 -7.51 -16.30
CA PRO A 187 -13.13 -7.60 -15.72
C PRO A 187 -13.50 -8.96 -15.12
N VAL A 188 -12.83 -10.05 -15.53
CA VAL A 188 -13.04 -11.37 -14.88
C VAL A 188 -12.52 -11.32 -13.45
N LEU A 189 -11.32 -10.82 -13.26
CA LEU A 189 -10.70 -10.66 -11.95
C LEU A 189 -11.47 -9.64 -11.09
N ALA A 190 -11.92 -8.52 -11.70
CA ALA A 190 -12.76 -7.53 -11.02
C ALA A 190 -14.04 -8.15 -10.48
N ASN A 191 -14.71 -9.01 -11.26
CA ASN A 191 -15.89 -9.74 -10.83
C ASN A 191 -15.59 -10.77 -9.74
N GLU A 192 -14.43 -11.46 -9.78
CA GLU A 192 -14.01 -12.38 -8.72
C GLU A 192 -13.80 -11.63 -7.39
N PHE A 193 -13.25 -10.43 -7.43
CA PHE A 193 -13.08 -9.55 -6.27
C PHE A 193 -14.35 -8.76 -5.91
N ASN A 194 -15.41 -8.86 -6.72
CA ASN A 194 -16.65 -8.10 -6.56
C ASN A 194 -16.42 -6.58 -6.47
N ILE A 195 -15.51 -6.03 -7.29
CA ILE A 195 -15.16 -4.61 -7.38
C ILE A 195 -15.32 -4.12 -8.81
N ASP A 196 -15.57 -2.83 -8.97
CA ASP A 196 -15.56 -2.14 -10.26
C ASP A 196 -14.34 -1.20 -10.40
N PRO A 197 -14.14 -0.53 -11.53
CA PRO A 197 -13.01 0.38 -11.70
C PRO A 197 -12.99 1.57 -10.71
N LEU A 198 -14.15 2.04 -10.25
CA LEU A 198 -14.23 3.10 -9.24
C LEU A 198 -13.82 2.54 -7.88
N ASP A 199 -14.35 1.39 -7.50
CA ASP A 199 -13.92 0.68 -6.28
C ASP A 199 -12.39 0.45 -6.29
N CYS A 200 -11.79 0.13 -7.46
CA CYS A 200 -10.32 -0.01 -7.56
C CYS A 200 -9.57 1.29 -7.23
N MET A 201 -10.09 2.46 -7.64
CA MET A 201 -9.49 3.76 -7.34
C MET A 201 -9.62 4.10 -5.86
N ASP A 202 -10.79 3.88 -5.28
CA ASP A 202 -11.05 4.15 -3.86
C ASP A 202 -10.19 3.24 -2.97
N HIS A 203 -10.13 1.94 -3.26
CA HIS A 203 -9.25 1.01 -2.55
C HIS A 203 -7.77 1.38 -2.73
N GLN A 204 -7.33 1.79 -3.93
CA GLN A 204 -5.95 2.25 -4.14
C GLN A 204 -5.63 3.45 -3.24
N THR A 205 -6.55 4.40 -3.13
CA THR A 205 -6.40 5.55 -2.24
C THR A 205 -6.32 5.10 -0.78
N LEU A 206 -7.22 4.21 -0.34
CA LEU A 206 -7.20 3.64 1.00
C LEU A 206 -5.84 2.98 1.31
N ILE A 207 -5.31 2.15 0.41
CA ILE A 207 -4.05 1.43 0.62
C ILE A 207 -2.88 2.40 0.82
N TYR A 208 -2.76 3.44 0.00
CA TYR A 208 -1.74 4.48 0.20
C TYR A 208 -1.90 5.20 1.54
N ARG A 209 -3.14 5.44 1.98
CA ARG A 209 -3.36 6.09 3.28
C ARG A 209 -3.02 5.17 4.45
N MET A 210 -3.29 3.87 4.33
CA MET A 210 -2.92 2.89 5.36
C MET A 210 -1.41 2.74 5.48
N GLU A 211 -0.69 2.71 4.37
CA GLU A 211 0.77 2.68 4.33
C GLU A 211 1.35 3.96 4.94
N HIS A 212 0.86 5.16 4.58
CA HIS A 212 1.30 6.40 5.21
C HIS A 212 1.07 6.42 6.74
N ALA A 213 -0.05 5.87 7.24
CA ALA A 213 -0.29 5.79 8.68
C ALA A 213 0.75 4.89 9.38
N ALA A 214 1.15 3.79 8.73
CA ALA A 214 2.21 2.92 9.21
C ALA A 214 3.57 3.62 9.19
N ASP A 215 3.94 4.28 8.09
CA ASP A 215 5.17 5.07 7.93
C ASP A 215 5.31 6.11 9.06
N TYR A 216 4.24 6.87 9.33
CA TYR A 216 4.27 7.89 10.37
C TYR A 216 4.40 7.25 11.77
N SER A 217 3.81 6.08 11.99
CA SER A 217 3.97 5.33 13.23
C SER A 217 5.41 4.81 13.41
N ALA A 218 6.01 4.29 12.34
CA ALA A 218 7.41 3.90 12.31
C ALA A 218 8.35 5.09 12.56
N ASP A 219 8.01 6.28 12.02
CA ASP A 219 8.78 7.49 12.23
C ASP A 219 8.74 7.97 13.69
N ILE A 220 7.59 7.92 14.34
CA ILE A 220 7.45 8.20 15.79
C ILE A 220 8.36 7.25 16.59
N ALA A 221 8.29 5.95 16.31
CA ALA A 221 9.11 4.95 16.97
C ALA A 221 10.61 5.17 16.75
N ARG A 222 11.00 5.53 15.51
CA ARG A 222 12.39 5.85 15.14
C ARG A 222 12.93 7.02 15.96
N HIS A 223 12.15 8.10 16.11
CA HIS A 223 12.55 9.27 16.88
C HIS A 223 12.67 8.97 18.38
N LEU A 224 11.84 8.08 18.93
CA LEU A 224 12.00 7.59 20.31
C LEU A 224 13.32 6.84 20.49
N VAL A 225 13.67 5.94 19.56
CA VAL A 225 14.94 5.20 19.59
C VAL A 225 16.14 6.14 19.44
N MET A 226 16.06 7.15 18.58
CA MET A 226 17.11 8.16 18.43
C MET A 226 17.33 8.96 19.70
N LEU A 227 16.26 9.38 20.37
CA LEU A 227 16.34 10.12 21.64
C LEU A 227 16.96 9.29 22.77
N ALA A 228 16.76 7.98 22.79
CA ALA A 228 17.37 7.10 23.78
C ALA A 228 18.92 7.08 23.70
N GLY A 229 19.50 7.36 22.52
CA GLY A 229 20.93 7.53 22.32
C GLY A 229 21.47 8.85 22.90
N THR A 230 20.59 9.77 23.29
CA THR A 230 20.93 11.05 23.93
C THR A 230 20.64 10.97 25.44
N LYS A 231 21.13 11.94 26.21
CA LYS A 231 20.76 12.08 27.63
C LYS A 231 19.48 12.92 27.82
N GLU A 232 18.88 13.34 26.74
CA GLU A 232 17.73 14.24 26.75
C GLU A 232 16.41 13.44 26.89
N LYS A 233 15.44 14.03 27.61
CA LYS A 233 14.10 13.47 27.75
C LYS A 233 13.07 14.48 27.27
N ILE A 234 12.01 14.00 26.66
CA ILE A 234 10.84 14.82 26.36
C ILE A 234 10.24 15.30 27.69
N PRO A 235 9.99 16.61 27.87
CA PRO A 235 9.32 17.11 29.08
C PRO A 235 7.96 16.45 29.29
N ASP A 236 7.62 16.12 30.53
CA ASP A 236 6.42 15.33 30.84
C ASP A 236 5.12 16.00 30.37
N ASP A 237 5.04 17.32 30.42
CA ASP A 237 3.89 18.07 29.91
C ASP A 237 3.76 18.04 28.38
N VAL A 238 4.88 18.02 27.64
CA VAL A 238 4.93 17.85 26.20
C VAL A 238 4.62 16.40 25.83
N LEU A 239 5.21 15.43 26.55
CA LEU A 239 4.97 14.00 26.35
C LEU A 239 3.49 13.66 26.48
N LEU A 240 2.84 14.17 27.55
CA LEU A 240 1.41 13.96 27.76
C LEU A 240 0.55 14.49 26.62
N LEU A 241 0.89 15.66 26.07
CA LEU A 241 0.17 16.23 24.94
C LEU A 241 0.39 15.41 23.63
N LEU A 242 1.62 14.98 23.37
CA LEU A 242 1.94 14.14 22.22
C LEU A 242 1.17 12.81 22.29
N VAL A 243 1.21 12.12 23.42
CA VAL A 243 0.53 10.83 23.60
C VAL A 243 -0.99 10.99 23.46
N ASN A 244 -1.59 12.01 24.08
CA ASN A 244 -3.05 12.23 24.01
C ASN A 244 -3.49 12.58 22.56
N SER A 245 -2.74 13.47 21.89
CA SER A 245 -3.05 13.80 20.48
C SER A 245 -2.85 12.61 19.56
N GLY A 246 -1.80 11.82 19.79
CA GLY A 246 -1.51 10.65 18.99
C GLY A 246 -2.53 9.53 19.16
N THR A 247 -2.97 9.27 20.38
CA THR A 247 -4.04 8.30 20.64
C THR A 247 -5.33 8.72 19.93
N GLU A 248 -5.71 10.01 20.00
CA GLU A 248 -6.90 10.50 19.29
C GLU A 248 -6.74 10.44 17.76
N ALA A 249 -5.55 10.73 17.23
CA ALA A 249 -5.27 10.59 15.80
C ALA A 249 -5.37 9.12 15.32
N SER A 250 -4.88 8.18 16.13
CA SER A 250 -5.00 6.74 15.84
C SER A 250 -6.46 6.28 15.86
N GLU A 251 -7.24 6.69 16.86
CA GLU A 251 -8.68 6.38 16.92
C GLU A 251 -9.40 6.91 15.68
N LEU A 252 -9.11 8.15 15.27
CA LEU A 252 -9.69 8.72 14.04
C LEU A 252 -9.34 7.90 12.80
N TYR A 253 -8.09 7.46 12.68
CA TYR A 253 -7.68 6.61 11.59
C TYR A 253 -8.44 5.28 11.56
N PHE A 254 -8.62 4.63 12.71
CA PHE A 254 -9.37 3.38 12.81
C PHE A 254 -10.85 3.56 12.43
N GLU A 255 -11.44 4.65 12.91
CA GLU A 255 -12.83 5.00 12.60
C GLU A 255 -12.99 5.32 11.11
N ALA A 256 -12.04 6.02 10.49
CA ALA A 256 -12.08 6.35 9.07
C ALA A 256 -12.01 5.10 8.18
N VAL A 257 -11.15 4.14 8.51
CA VAL A 257 -11.08 2.87 7.78
C VAL A 257 -12.39 2.09 7.93
N ASN A 258 -12.99 2.08 9.12
CA ASN A 258 -14.29 1.43 9.34
C ASN A 258 -15.42 2.14 8.56
N ALA A 259 -15.42 3.49 8.51
CA ALA A 259 -16.37 4.27 7.73
C ALA A 259 -16.28 3.95 6.25
N PHE A 260 -15.08 3.82 5.70
CA PHE A 260 -14.86 3.43 4.31
C PHE A 260 -15.53 2.08 3.97
N PHE A 261 -15.35 1.06 4.80
CA PHE A 261 -15.96 -0.25 4.55
C PHE A 261 -17.48 -0.28 4.79
N SER A 262 -17.99 0.52 5.72
CA SER A 262 -19.42 0.61 6.01
C SER A 262 -20.17 1.57 5.07
N LYS A 263 -19.46 2.40 4.31
CA LYS A 263 -20.00 3.47 3.45
C LYS A 263 -20.91 4.44 4.24
N ASP A 264 -20.49 4.80 5.46
CA ASP A 264 -21.25 5.66 6.36
C ASP A 264 -20.78 7.12 6.28
N VAL A 265 -21.44 7.90 5.42
CA VAL A 265 -21.16 9.32 5.22
C VAL A 265 -21.35 10.16 6.50
N SER A 266 -22.26 9.77 7.39
CA SER A 266 -22.52 10.51 8.64
C SER A 266 -21.31 10.46 9.57
N PHE A 267 -20.63 9.33 9.57
CA PHE A 267 -19.40 9.10 10.35
C PHE A 267 -18.24 9.94 9.83
N SER A 268 -18.14 10.12 8.49
CA SER A 268 -17.11 10.93 7.85
C SER A 268 -17.16 12.39 8.32
N VAL A 269 -18.34 12.95 8.51
CA VAL A 269 -18.51 14.32 9.02
C VAL A 269 -18.00 14.48 10.46
N GLU A 270 -18.20 13.47 11.31
CA GLU A 270 -17.70 13.51 12.68
C GLU A 270 -16.17 13.40 12.74
N ILE A 271 -15.58 12.57 11.90
CA ILE A 271 -14.12 12.46 11.74
C ILE A 271 -13.52 13.83 11.38
N MET A 272 -14.09 14.51 10.39
CA MET A 272 -13.63 15.85 9.98
C MET A 272 -13.69 16.88 11.13
N LYS A 273 -14.73 16.85 11.95
CA LYS A 273 -14.83 17.76 13.12
C LYS A 273 -13.75 17.48 14.17
N ARG A 274 -13.42 16.22 14.41
CA ARG A 274 -12.40 15.82 15.39
C ARG A 274 -11.00 16.12 14.85
N HIS A 275 -10.76 15.93 13.57
CA HIS A 275 -9.51 16.32 12.90
C HIS A 275 -9.15 17.79 13.20
N LEU A 276 -10.10 18.72 13.04
CA LEU A 276 -9.89 20.14 13.36
C LEU A 276 -9.49 20.41 14.81
N LYS A 277 -9.87 19.54 15.75
CA LYS A 277 -9.42 19.67 17.16
C LYS A 277 -7.96 19.28 17.32
N ILE A 278 -7.51 18.25 16.62
CA ILE A 278 -6.10 17.79 16.61
C ILE A 278 -5.21 18.89 16.04
N GLU A 279 -5.60 19.54 14.95
CA GLU A 279 -4.87 20.67 14.38
C GLU A 279 -4.68 21.84 15.37
N LYS A 280 -5.70 22.13 16.17
CA LYS A 280 -5.59 23.17 17.22
C LYS A 280 -4.59 22.77 18.32
N ARG A 281 -4.60 21.50 18.75
CA ARG A 281 -3.64 21.00 19.76
C ARG A 281 -2.21 20.99 19.24
N ASP A 282 -2.01 20.77 17.93
CA ASP A 282 -0.68 20.85 17.33
C ASP A 282 -0.02 22.22 17.57
N ALA A 283 -0.77 23.32 17.47
CA ALA A 283 -0.28 24.65 17.77
C ALA A 283 0.11 24.82 19.25
N ASP A 284 -0.65 24.20 20.17
CA ASP A 284 -0.34 24.23 21.62
C ASP A 284 0.96 23.46 21.93
N ILE A 285 1.16 22.31 21.31
CA ILE A 285 2.40 21.52 21.45
C ILE A 285 3.58 22.32 20.90
N ALA A 286 3.42 22.97 19.74
CA ALA A 286 4.45 23.80 19.12
C ALA A 286 4.89 24.92 20.08
N SER A 287 3.95 25.66 20.68
CA SER A 287 4.23 26.77 21.58
C SER A 287 5.04 26.31 22.80
N LYS A 288 4.70 25.18 23.41
CA LYS A 288 5.40 24.62 24.58
C LYS A 288 6.80 24.08 24.23
N THR A 289 6.96 23.57 23.01
CA THR A 289 8.26 23.07 22.55
C THR A 289 9.30 24.19 22.41
N HIS A 290 8.88 25.39 22.04
CA HIS A 290 9.77 26.56 21.83
C HIS A 290 10.09 27.35 23.10
N MET A 291 9.42 27.14 24.21
CA MET A 291 9.56 27.95 25.44
C MET A 291 10.79 27.62 26.32
N GLY A 292 11.81 26.89 25.80
CA GLY A 292 13.01 26.55 26.58
C GLY A 292 14.30 27.04 25.92
N GLU A 293 14.95 28.04 26.50
CA GLU A 293 16.16 28.72 25.94
C GLU A 293 17.41 27.82 25.81
N GLN A 294 17.41 26.56 26.23
CA GLN A 294 18.61 25.70 26.25
C GLN A 294 18.35 24.24 25.80
N LYS A 295 17.29 23.97 25.05
CA LYS A 295 17.05 22.61 24.54
C LYS A 295 18.03 22.28 23.42
N LYS A 296 18.60 21.06 23.45
CA LYS A 296 19.44 20.58 22.35
C LYS A 296 18.63 20.45 21.05
N ALA A 297 19.24 20.79 19.93
CA ALA A 297 18.60 20.74 18.62
C ALA A 297 17.96 19.37 18.32
N GLU A 298 18.65 18.29 18.69
CA GLU A 298 18.19 16.91 18.49
C GLU A 298 16.84 16.60 19.18
N LEU A 299 16.67 17.08 20.43
CA LEU A 299 15.40 16.92 21.16
C LEU A 299 14.27 17.70 20.49
N VAL A 300 14.53 18.95 20.13
CA VAL A 300 13.53 19.80 19.46
C VAL A 300 13.14 19.21 18.11
N CYS A 301 14.10 18.75 17.29
CA CYS A 301 13.84 18.10 16.02
C CYS A 301 12.98 16.84 16.19
N SER A 302 13.32 15.98 17.16
CA SER A 302 12.54 14.75 17.42
C SER A 302 11.12 15.05 17.87
N ILE A 303 10.93 16.02 18.76
CA ILE A 303 9.57 16.44 19.19
C ILE A 303 8.78 17.00 17.98
N CYS A 304 9.41 17.81 17.13
CA CYS A 304 8.78 18.34 15.93
C CYS A 304 8.40 17.25 14.94
N SER A 305 9.26 16.25 14.73
CA SER A 305 8.95 15.12 13.83
C SER A 305 7.82 14.25 14.39
N ILE A 306 7.85 13.90 15.67
CA ILE A 306 6.76 13.15 16.33
C ILE A 306 5.44 13.91 16.19
N ARG A 307 5.44 15.22 16.45
CA ARG A 307 4.27 16.07 16.30
C ARG A 307 3.74 16.09 14.86
N ASP A 308 4.63 16.25 13.87
CA ASP A 308 4.25 16.23 12.45
C ASP A 308 3.66 14.88 12.05
N SER A 309 4.26 13.77 12.49
CA SER A 309 3.75 12.42 12.24
C SER A 309 2.35 12.21 12.85
N ILE A 310 2.09 12.70 14.04
CA ILE A 310 0.74 12.67 14.68
C ILE A 310 -0.28 13.43 13.82
N LYS A 311 0.07 14.64 13.39
CA LYS A 311 -0.80 15.43 12.52
C LYS A 311 -1.09 14.70 11.22
N ARG A 312 -0.07 14.12 10.59
CA ARG A 312 -0.21 13.37 9.33
C ARG A 312 -1.07 12.10 9.48
N ILE A 313 -1.04 11.40 10.62
CA ILE A 313 -1.98 10.30 10.91
C ILE A 313 -3.42 10.83 10.93
N ALA A 314 -3.67 11.98 11.57
CA ALA A 314 -4.99 12.60 11.58
C ALA A 314 -5.43 13.08 10.18
N ASP A 315 -4.51 13.66 9.38
CA ASP A 315 -4.75 14.04 7.98
C ASP A 315 -5.09 12.81 7.13
N THR A 316 -4.43 11.69 7.39
CA THR A 316 -4.72 10.40 6.75
C THR A 316 -6.15 9.94 7.03
N ALA A 317 -6.60 10.05 8.28
CA ALA A 317 -7.98 9.73 8.66
C ALA A 317 -9.00 10.62 7.93
N ALA A 318 -8.76 11.93 7.85
CA ALA A 318 -9.61 12.86 7.13
C ALA A 318 -9.70 12.51 5.64
N ASN A 319 -8.56 12.22 4.99
CA ASN A 319 -8.52 11.84 3.58
C ASN A 319 -9.23 10.50 3.28
N ILE A 320 -9.21 9.53 4.21
CA ILE A 320 -9.98 8.28 4.07
C ILE A 320 -11.47 8.58 4.21
N ALA A 321 -11.85 9.44 5.16
CA ALA A 321 -13.24 9.83 5.39
C ALA A 321 -13.87 10.57 4.18
N GLU A 322 -13.06 11.23 3.34
CA GLU A 322 -13.54 11.90 2.12
C GLU A 322 -13.96 10.93 1.00
N ILE A 323 -13.45 9.69 1.03
CA ILE A 323 -13.75 8.66 0.03
C ILE A 323 -14.67 7.55 0.57
N ALA A 324 -15.14 7.66 1.81
CA ALA A 324 -16.05 6.71 2.48
C ALA A 324 -17.56 7.03 2.22
#